data_07b11e76fab9e24b999fc3fc6b50baae
#
_entry.id   07b11e76fab9e24b999fc3fc6b50baae
#
_cell.length_a   1.000
_cell.length_b   1.000
_cell.length_c   1.000
_cell.angle_alpha   90.00
_cell.angle_beta   90.00
_cell.angle_gamma   90.00
#
_symmetry.space_group_name_H-M   'P 1'
#
loop_
_entity.id
_entity.type
_entity.pdbx_description
1 polymer ?
#
loop_
_entity_poly.entity_id
_entity_poly.type
_entity_poly.pdbx_seq_one_letter_code
_entity_poly.pdbx_strand_id
1 'polypeptide(L)'
;MRHIILFLLITLSSSAIGQIRINNGSFEDEPSDATTPHGWFECHELTTPDIFPGVWGVYGDPSDGDTYMGLITRPNNTWESIGQRLTQPLEANKCYSFMVDMAYSKTYAGYNNPIRLRIWLGDKRCNQGQLIYESDLIDHTDWKTYLVKFTTEKPYTHIILEAFHDESPVRYKGNILLDHMTAIKRCGRA
;
A
#
# COMPACT_ATOMS: atom_id res chain seq x y z
N MET A 1 35.50 -50.38 31.44
CA MET A 1 35.21 -48.92 31.50
C MET A 1 34.51 -48.53 30.20
N ARG A 2 33.20 -48.19 30.29
CA ARG A 2 32.35 -47.85 29.15
C ARG A 2 32.31 -46.32 29.05
N HIS A 3 32.94 -45.70 28.04
CA HIS A 3 32.88 -44.28 27.81
C HIS A 3 31.53 -43.93 27.13
N ILE A 4 30.66 -43.19 27.84
CA ILE A 4 29.43 -42.61 27.29
C ILE A 4 29.83 -41.30 26.68
N ILE A 5 29.78 -41.21 25.34
CA ILE A 5 29.95 -39.96 24.58
C ILE A 5 28.58 -39.26 24.54
N LEU A 6 28.47 -38.18 25.29
CA LEU A 6 27.26 -37.32 25.29
C LEU A 6 27.31 -36.39 24.08
N PHE A 7 26.49 -36.66 23.07
CA PHE A 7 26.30 -35.78 21.95
C PHE A 7 25.41 -34.57 22.34
N LEU A 8 26.02 -33.39 22.45
CA LEU A 8 25.30 -32.15 22.70
C LEU A 8 24.69 -31.66 21.36
N LEU A 9 23.39 -31.87 21.15
CA LEU A 9 22.65 -31.33 20.02
C LEU A 9 22.43 -29.82 20.26
N ILE A 10 23.23 -28.99 19.58
CA ILE A 10 23.02 -27.52 19.52
C ILE A 10 21.91 -27.28 18.50
N THR A 11 20.70 -27.03 18.97
CA THR A 11 19.61 -26.56 18.11
C THR A 11 19.84 -25.08 17.80
N LEU A 12 20.29 -24.76 16.57
CA LEU A 12 20.29 -23.42 16.04
C LEU A 12 18.83 -22.98 15.82
N SER A 13 18.30 -22.20 16.73
CA SER A 13 17.02 -21.52 16.56
C SER A 13 17.21 -20.42 15.50
N SER A 14 16.93 -20.71 14.25
CA SER A 14 16.77 -19.69 13.22
C SER A 14 15.55 -18.85 13.60
N SER A 15 15.76 -17.64 14.11
CA SER A 15 14.69 -16.66 14.25
C SER A 15 14.18 -16.35 12.84
N ALA A 16 13.09 -16.97 12.44
CA ALA A 16 12.36 -16.58 11.24
C ALA A 16 11.96 -15.11 11.45
N ILE A 17 12.61 -14.21 10.75
CA ILE A 17 12.21 -12.80 10.73
C ILE A 17 10.83 -12.78 10.07
N GLY A 18 9.78 -12.71 10.90
CA GLY A 18 8.40 -12.75 10.45
C GLY A 18 8.15 -11.60 9.48
N GLN A 19 7.59 -11.94 8.32
CA GLN A 19 7.09 -10.94 7.38
C GLN A 19 5.84 -10.29 7.98
N ILE A 20 5.78 -8.95 7.95
CA ILE A 20 4.59 -8.21 8.37
C ILE A 20 3.68 -8.14 7.16
N ARG A 21 2.57 -8.87 7.22
CA ARG A 21 1.65 -8.97 6.09
C ARG A 21 0.77 -7.73 5.99
N ILE A 22 0.52 -7.34 4.75
CA ILE A 22 -0.55 -6.45 4.34
C ILE A 22 -1.70 -7.38 3.91
N ASN A 23 -2.84 -7.31 4.61
CA ASN A 23 -3.99 -8.13 4.26
C ASN A 23 -4.58 -7.63 2.95
N ASN A 24 -4.88 -8.54 2.04
CA ASN A 24 -5.40 -8.18 0.73
C ASN A 24 -4.57 -7.07 0.06
N GLY A 25 -3.26 -7.30 -0.09
CA GLY A 25 -2.34 -6.34 -0.68
C GLY A 25 -2.48 -6.21 -2.20
N SER A 26 -3.10 -7.19 -2.86
CA SER A 26 -3.47 -7.14 -4.30
C SER A 26 -4.92 -6.73 -4.52
N PHE A 27 -5.61 -6.24 -3.48
CA PHE A 27 -6.97 -5.67 -3.55
C PHE A 27 -8.00 -6.58 -4.21
N GLU A 28 -7.84 -7.90 -4.03
CA GLU A 28 -8.72 -8.92 -4.59
C GLU A 28 -10.10 -8.87 -3.96
N ASP A 29 -11.11 -8.58 -4.79
CA ASP A 29 -12.52 -8.51 -4.40
C ASP A 29 -13.42 -8.54 -5.65
N GLU A 30 -14.74 -8.48 -5.49
CA GLU A 30 -15.66 -8.31 -6.62
C GLU A 30 -15.54 -6.90 -7.23
N PRO A 31 -15.35 -6.75 -8.56
CA PRO A 31 -15.33 -5.44 -9.19
C PRO A 31 -16.57 -4.62 -8.85
N SER A 32 -16.36 -3.44 -8.30
CA SER A 32 -17.46 -2.60 -7.78
C SER A 32 -17.06 -1.14 -7.68
N ASP A 33 -18.01 -0.24 -7.85
CA ASP A 33 -17.82 1.19 -7.59
C ASP A 33 -18.04 1.51 -6.10
N ALA A 34 -17.40 2.56 -5.64
CA ALA A 34 -17.54 3.11 -4.29
C ALA A 34 -17.44 2.04 -3.19
N THR A 35 -16.53 1.08 -3.36
CA THR A 35 -16.38 -0.07 -2.45
C THR A 35 -14.94 -0.17 -1.96
N THR A 36 -14.78 -0.13 -0.64
CA THR A 36 -13.46 -0.34 -0.02
C THR A 36 -13.12 -1.83 -0.01
N PRO A 37 -11.96 -2.23 -0.54
CA PRO A 37 -11.54 -3.63 -0.55
C PRO A 37 -11.55 -4.25 0.84
N HIS A 38 -11.92 -5.52 0.96
CA HIS A 38 -11.94 -6.18 2.26
C HIS A 38 -10.55 -6.15 2.93
N GLY A 39 -10.55 -5.96 4.25
CA GLY A 39 -9.31 -5.78 5.02
C GLY A 39 -8.79 -4.34 5.09
N TRP A 40 -9.35 -3.44 4.31
CA TRP A 40 -9.08 -2.00 4.33
C TRP A 40 -10.23 -1.21 4.94
N PHE A 41 -10.01 0.05 5.26
CA PHE A 41 -11.01 0.99 5.75
C PHE A 41 -10.73 2.40 5.24
N GLU A 42 -11.78 3.20 5.08
CA GLU A 42 -11.70 4.61 4.70
C GLU A 42 -11.04 5.44 5.80
N CYS A 43 -10.17 6.36 5.41
CA CYS A 43 -9.49 7.28 6.32
C CYS A 43 -9.90 8.74 6.18
N HIS A 44 -10.67 9.08 5.17
CA HIS A 44 -11.17 10.43 4.93
C HIS A 44 -12.66 10.37 4.60
N GLU A 45 -13.42 11.38 5.00
CA GLU A 45 -14.80 11.54 4.55
C GLU A 45 -14.85 11.59 3.02
N LEU A 46 -15.85 10.98 2.42
CA LEU A 46 -16.03 10.85 0.98
C LEU A 46 -14.96 9.97 0.27
N THR A 47 -14.21 9.16 1.00
CA THR A 47 -13.40 8.11 0.39
C THR A 47 -14.31 7.01 -0.13
N THR A 48 -14.29 6.79 -1.42
CA THR A 48 -15.09 5.81 -2.15
C THR A 48 -14.22 5.15 -3.21
N PRO A 49 -13.27 4.30 -2.80
CA PRO A 49 -12.39 3.64 -3.76
C PRO A 49 -13.19 2.72 -4.68
N ASP A 50 -12.66 2.45 -5.85
CA ASP A 50 -13.28 1.56 -6.81
C ASP A 50 -12.42 0.32 -7.02
N ILE A 51 -13.06 -0.84 -7.22
CA ILE A 51 -12.41 -2.11 -7.52
C ILE A 51 -12.60 -2.43 -8.99
N PHE A 52 -11.50 -2.62 -9.68
CA PHE A 52 -11.43 -2.86 -11.13
C PHE A 52 -11.00 -4.28 -11.48
N PRO A 53 -11.18 -4.68 -12.73
CA PRO A 53 -11.67 -3.92 -13.91
C PRO A 53 -13.20 -3.90 -14.04
N GLY A 54 -13.72 -3.03 -14.91
CA GLY A 54 -15.11 -3.11 -15.40
C GLY A 54 -16.03 -1.97 -15.01
N VAL A 55 -15.62 -1.10 -14.07
CA VAL A 55 -16.40 0.08 -13.67
C VAL A 55 -15.75 1.35 -14.20
N TRP A 56 -16.49 2.44 -14.28
CA TRP A 56 -16.04 3.80 -14.63
C TRP A 56 -15.18 3.93 -15.90
N GLY A 57 -15.25 2.96 -16.83
CA GLY A 57 -14.47 2.97 -18.08
C GLY A 57 -13.04 2.44 -17.93
N VAL A 58 -12.69 1.82 -16.82
CA VAL A 58 -11.38 1.23 -16.55
C VAL A 58 -11.46 -0.29 -16.76
N TYR A 59 -10.77 -0.77 -17.80
CA TYR A 59 -10.85 -2.18 -18.25
C TYR A 59 -9.46 -2.83 -18.42
N GLY A 60 -8.39 -2.17 -17.97
CA GLY A 60 -7.04 -2.75 -18.03
C GLY A 60 -6.91 -4.01 -17.18
N ASP A 61 -5.99 -4.88 -17.56
CA ASP A 61 -5.69 -6.08 -16.79
C ASP A 61 -5.00 -5.71 -15.46
N PRO A 62 -5.22 -6.47 -14.36
CA PRO A 62 -4.50 -6.30 -13.11
C PRO A 62 -3.00 -6.61 -13.27
N SER A 63 -2.19 -6.13 -12.35
CA SER A 63 -0.78 -6.50 -12.24
C SER A 63 -0.60 -7.85 -11.55
N ASP A 64 -1.46 -8.15 -10.58
CA ASP A 64 -1.47 -9.40 -9.82
C ASP A 64 -2.92 -9.83 -9.57
N GLY A 65 -3.20 -11.14 -9.66
CA GLY A 65 -4.54 -11.68 -9.42
C GLY A 65 -5.58 -11.30 -10.47
N ASP A 66 -6.80 -10.99 -9.99
CA ASP A 66 -7.97 -10.75 -10.83
C ASP A 66 -8.48 -9.30 -10.75
N THR A 67 -8.13 -8.55 -9.70
CA THR A 67 -8.64 -7.18 -9.47
C THR A 67 -7.55 -6.24 -8.94
N TYR A 68 -7.85 -4.96 -8.97
CA TYR A 68 -7.00 -3.88 -8.45
C TYR A 68 -7.85 -2.70 -7.99
N MET A 69 -7.25 -1.76 -7.26
CA MET A 69 -7.97 -0.63 -6.68
C MET A 69 -7.59 0.69 -7.32
N GLY A 70 -8.57 1.60 -7.43
CA GLY A 70 -8.36 2.99 -7.80
C GLY A 70 -8.70 3.96 -6.68
N LEU A 71 -7.89 5.02 -6.57
CA LEU A 71 -8.14 6.19 -5.72
C LEU A 71 -8.15 7.45 -6.57
N ILE A 72 -8.96 8.43 -6.20
CA ILE A 72 -9.08 9.69 -6.93
C ILE A 72 -8.78 10.93 -6.07
N THR A 73 -8.46 12.02 -6.79
CA THR A 73 -8.47 13.38 -6.25
C THR A 73 -9.56 14.20 -6.91
N ARG A 74 -10.20 15.12 -6.17
CA ARG A 74 -11.37 15.88 -6.60
C ARG A 74 -11.06 17.36 -6.78
N PRO A 75 -11.84 18.07 -7.61
CA PRO A 75 -11.58 19.48 -7.93
C PRO A 75 -11.85 20.46 -6.77
N ASN A 76 -12.33 19.98 -5.65
CA ASN A 76 -12.52 20.74 -4.41
C ASN A 76 -11.37 20.55 -3.41
N ASN A 77 -10.22 20.02 -3.87
CA ASN A 77 -9.04 19.68 -3.07
C ASN A 77 -9.33 18.62 -1.96
N THR A 78 -10.27 17.73 -2.21
CA THR A 78 -10.42 16.50 -1.44
C THR A 78 -9.85 15.32 -2.22
N TRP A 79 -9.39 14.32 -1.51
CA TRP A 79 -8.83 13.09 -2.07
C TRP A 79 -9.15 11.89 -1.21
N GLU A 80 -8.97 10.74 -1.79
CA GLU A 80 -9.26 9.49 -1.14
C GLU A 80 -8.07 8.95 -0.37
N SER A 81 -8.36 8.34 0.74
CA SER A 81 -7.36 7.74 1.61
C SER A 81 -7.93 6.51 2.30
N ILE A 82 -7.23 5.39 2.20
CA ILE A 82 -7.57 4.13 2.87
C ILE A 82 -6.44 3.68 3.78
N GLY A 83 -6.77 2.86 4.75
CA GLY A 83 -5.76 2.30 5.65
C GLY A 83 -6.10 0.91 6.11
N GLN A 84 -5.12 0.26 6.72
CA GLN A 84 -5.34 -1.00 7.42
C GLN A 84 -4.42 -1.15 8.61
N ARG A 85 -4.80 -2.04 9.53
CA ARG A 85 -3.94 -2.47 10.61
C ARG A 85 -2.99 -3.56 10.12
N LEU A 86 -1.71 -3.38 10.37
CA LEU A 86 -0.68 -4.38 10.08
C LEU A 86 -0.85 -5.62 10.98
N THR A 87 -0.49 -6.78 10.45
CA THR A 87 -0.57 -8.06 11.20
C THR A 87 0.35 -8.09 12.42
N GLN A 88 1.43 -7.31 12.41
CA GLN A 88 2.35 -7.10 13.52
C GLN A 88 2.82 -5.64 13.53
N PRO A 89 3.11 -5.07 14.71
CA PRO A 89 3.68 -3.72 14.78
C PRO A 89 5.06 -3.64 14.13
N LEU A 90 5.33 -2.52 13.47
CA LEU A 90 6.68 -2.11 13.11
C LEU A 90 7.41 -1.63 14.35
N GLU A 91 8.67 -2.03 14.52
CA GLU A 91 9.51 -1.59 15.64
C GLU A 91 10.15 -0.23 15.34
N ALA A 92 10.43 0.55 16.36
CA ALA A 92 11.13 1.84 16.24
C ALA A 92 12.57 1.68 15.73
N ASN A 93 13.04 2.66 14.96
CA ASN A 93 14.42 2.75 14.46
C ASN A 93 14.86 1.51 13.65
N LYS A 94 13.94 0.92 12.88
CA LYS A 94 14.23 -0.22 12.02
C LYS A 94 13.94 0.10 10.57
N CYS A 95 14.83 -0.37 9.70
CA CYS A 95 14.65 -0.28 8.26
C CYS A 95 13.72 -1.38 7.76
N TYR A 96 12.75 -0.98 6.92
CA TYR A 96 11.79 -1.87 6.26
C TYR A 96 11.68 -1.54 4.77
N SER A 97 11.16 -2.49 4.01
CA SER A 97 10.81 -2.29 2.62
C SER A 97 9.67 -3.19 2.18
N PHE A 98 8.92 -2.75 1.20
CA PHE A 98 7.92 -3.51 0.45
C PHE A 98 7.84 -2.95 -0.97
N MET A 99 7.11 -3.64 -1.85
CA MET A 99 6.83 -3.18 -3.21
C MET A 99 5.34 -2.92 -3.38
N VAL A 100 5.00 -2.04 -4.31
CA VAL A 100 3.64 -1.75 -4.75
C VAL A 100 3.68 -1.47 -6.25
N ASP A 101 2.71 -1.97 -7.00
CA ASP A 101 2.54 -1.68 -8.40
C ASP A 101 1.59 -0.50 -8.56
N MET A 102 1.98 0.47 -9.41
CA MET A 102 1.22 1.68 -9.66
C MET A 102 1.05 1.93 -11.15
N ALA A 103 -0.10 2.46 -11.50
CA ALA A 103 -0.44 2.98 -12.83
C ALA A 103 -1.48 4.10 -12.69
N TYR A 104 -1.91 4.71 -13.80
CA TYR A 104 -3.11 5.52 -13.84
C TYR A 104 -3.95 5.18 -15.07
N SER A 105 -5.24 5.53 -15.05
CA SER A 105 -6.13 5.35 -16.19
C SER A 105 -6.45 6.67 -16.89
N LYS A 106 -6.41 6.67 -18.24
CA LYS A 106 -6.86 7.79 -19.08
C LYS A 106 -8.37 7.85 -19.26
N THR A 107 -9.10 6.86 -18.75
CA THR A 107 -10.56 6.69 -19.02
C THR A 107 -11.41 6.63 -17.75
N TYR A 108 -10.88 6.98 -16.58
CA TYR A 108 -11.56 6.85 -15.30
C TYR A 108 -12.59 7.98 -15.11
N ALA A 109 -13.77 7.84 -15.75
CA ALA A 109 -14.97 8.69 -15.56
C ALA A 109 -14.71 10.21 -15.43
N GLY A 110 -13.73 10.74 -16.18
CA GLY A 110 -13.32 12.15 -16.13
C GLY A 110 -12.34 12.54 -15.04
N TYR A 111 -11.83 11.58 -14.27
CA TYR A 111 -10.69 11.72 -13.37
C TYR A 111 -9.41 11.25 -14.05
N ASN A 112 -9.12 11.76 -15.23
CA ASN A 112 -8.16 11.19 -16.18
C ASN A 112 -6.74 11.78 -16.06
N ASN A 113 -6.48 12.60 -15.06
CA ASN A 113 -5.15 13.16 -14.86
C ASN A 113 -4.30 12.25 -13.97
N PRO A 114 -3.00 12.20 -14.20
CA PRO A 114 -2.08 11.50 -13.31
C PRO A 114 -1.97 12.21 -11.95
N ILE A 115 -1.79 11.45 -10.88
CA ILE A 115 -1.58 11.99 -9.52
C ILE A 115 -0.41 11.28 -8.83
N ARG A 116 -0.17 11.61 -7.58
CA ARG A 116 0.84 11.01 -6.71
C ARG A 116 0.19 10.11 -5.67
N LEU A 117 0.98 9.22 -5.08
CA LEU A 117 0.65 8.45 -3.90
C LEU A 117 1.48 8.92 -2.72
N ARG A 118 0.86 9.13 -1.57
CA ARG A 118 1.51 9.18 -0.27
C ARG A 118 1.22 7.93 0.54
N ILE A 119 2.24 7.44 1.22
CA ILE A 119 2.10 6.30 2.14
C ILE A 119 2.56 6.76 3.52
N TRP A 120 1.65 6.58 4.49
CA TRP A 120 1.87 6.97 5.87
C TRP A 120 1.88 5.74 6.79
N LEU A 121 2.59 5.87 7.89
CA LEU A 121 2.46 4.98 9.05
C LEU A 121 1.69 5.69 10.16
N GLY A 122 0.87 4.91 10.89
CA GLY A 122 0.09 5.39 12.01
C GLY A 122 0.20 4.47 13.23
N ASP A 123 0.03 5.03 14.43
CA ASP A 123 -0.08 4.28 15.68
C ASP A 123 -1.52 3.88 16.00
N LYS A 124 -2.50 4.43 15.29
CA LYS A 124 -3.93 4.11 15.34
C LYS A 124 -4.59 4.30 13.97
N ARG A 125 -5.86 3.89 13.86
CA ARG A 125 -6.66 4.03 12.64
C ARG A 125 -6.60 5.46 12.10
N CYS A 126 -6.28 5.61 10.81
CA CYS A 126 -6.23 6.86 10.05
C CYS A 126 -5.29 7.94 10.61
N ASN A 127 -4.38 7.59 11.50
CA ASN A 127 -3.38 8.52 11.99
C ASN A 127 -2.20 8.61 11.03
N GLN A 128 -1.97 9.76 10.43
CA GLN A 128 -0.83 10.08 9.57
C GLN A 128 0.37 10.50 10.43
N GLY A 129 1.02 9.51 11.06
CA GLY A 129 2.10 9.75 12.03
C GLY A 129 3.47 9.98 11.40
N GLN A 130 3.82 9.22 10.36
CA GLN A 130 5.08 9.35 9.62
C GLN A 130 4.84 9.14 8.14
N LEU A 131 5.19 10.12 7.31
CA LEU A 131 5.25 9.95 5.84
C LEU A 131 6.47 9.08 5.51
N ILE A 132 6.25 7.95 4.87
CA ILE A 132 7.32 7.02 4.50
C ILE A 132 7.62 6.97 3.01
N TYR A 133 6.67 7.46 2.21
CA TYR A 133 6.82 7.52 0.76
C TYR A 133 5.92 8.59 0.17
N GLU A 134 6.44 9.33 -0.79
CA GLU A 134 5.69 10.16 -1.72
C GLU A 134 6.21 9.83 -3.12
N SER A 135 5.33 9.42 -4.03
CA SER A 135 5.71 9.09 -5.38
C SER A 135 6.01 10.35 -6.21
N ASP A 136 6.77 10.20 -7.29
CA ASP A 136 6.66 11.09 -8.42
C ASP A 136 5.26 11.02 -9.02
N LEU A 137 4.95 11.91 -9.98
CA LEU A 137 3.69 11.87 -10.71
C LEU A 137 3.57 10.52 -11.45
N ILE A 138 2.48 9.79 -11.21
CA ILE A 138 2.24 8.50 -11.87
C ILE A 138 1.53 8.78 -13.20
N ASP A 139 2.31 8.97 -14.25
CA ASP A 139 1.85 9.42 -15.58
C ASP A 139 1.87 8.31 -16.65
N HIS A 140 2.03 7.07 -16.24
CA HIS A 140 2.07 5.89 -17.12
C HIS A 140 0.86 4.98 -16.90
N THR A 141 0.38 4.38 -17.98
CA THR A 141 -0.78 3.46 -17.96
C THR A 141 -0.36 2.00 -17.78
N ASP A 142 0.89 1.67 -18.07
CA ASP A 142 1.44 0.34 -17.83
C ASP A 142 1.84 0.22 -16.36
N TRP A 143 1.59 -0.92 -15.74
CA TRP A 143 2.00 -1.19 -14.38
C TRP A 143 3.52 -1.08 -14.21
N LYS A 144 3.95 -0.41 -13.16
CA LYS A 144 5.34 -0.36 -12.74
C LYS A 144 5.45 -0.62 -11.25
N THR A 145 6.43 -1.44 -10.90
CA THR A 145 6.74 -1.78 -9.51
C THR A 145 7.62 -0.72 -8.86
N TYR A 146 7.20 -0.24 -7.70
CA TYR A 146 7.92 0.75 -6.90
C TYR A 146 8.39 0.14 -5.58
N LEU A 147 9.67 0.31 -5.28
CA LEU A 147 10.25 -0.09 -4.01
C LEU A 147 10.08 1.04 -2.98
N VAL A 148 9.32 0.77 -1.94
CA VAL A 148 9.19 1.64 -0.78
C VAL A 148 10.16 1.17 0.30
N LYS A 149 11.18 2.00 0.61
CA LYS A 149 12.17 1.71 1.65
C LYS A 149 12.20 2.86 2.64
N PHE A 150 12.08 2.54 3.94
CA PHE A 150 11.95 3.53 4.99
C PHE A 150 12.55 3.06 6.31
N THR A 151 12.78 4.01 7.21
CA THR A 151 13.16 3.75 8.61
C THR A 151 12.09 4.33 9.52
N THR A 152 11.59 3.53 10.44
CA THR A 152 10.56 3.94 11.39
C THR A 152 11.13 4.83 12.50
N GLU A 153 10.45 5.90 12.85
CA GLU A 153 10.83 6.79 13.97
C GLU A 153 10.38 6.24 15.33
N LYS A 154 9.21 5.60 15.36
CA LYS A 154 8.61 4.97 16.55
C LYS A 154 7.88 3.68 16.14
N PRO A 155 7.30 2.90 17.07
CA PRO A 155 6.45 1.76 16.69
C PRO A 155 5.19 2.24 15.97
N TYR A 156 4.79 1.52 14.92
CA TYR A 156 3.56 1.77 14.15
C TYR A 156 2.76 0.50 13.95
N THR A 157 1.45 0.64 13.91
CA THR A 157 0.51 -0.48 13.78
C THR A 157 -0.38 -0.40 12.55
N HIS A 158 -0.35 0.71 11.82
CA HIS A 158 -1.20 0.96 10.66
C HIS A 158 -0.38 1.50 9.49
N ILE A 159 -0.86 1.21 8.28
CA ILE A 159 -0.41 1.80 7.03
C ILE A 159 -1.59 2.51 6.38
N ILE A 160 -1.35 3.68 5.79
CA ILE A 160 -2.37 4.47 5.10
C ILE A 160 -1.85 4.82 3.70
N LEU A 161 -2.70 4.63 2.70
CA LEU A 161 -2.50 5.02 1.31
C LEU A 161 -3.36 6.23 1.03
N GLU A 162 -2.77 7.28 0.48
CA GLU A 162 -3.44 8.55 0.22
C GLU A 162 -3.18 8.98 -1.22
N ALA A 163 -4.24 9.14 -2.00
CA ALA A 163 -4.18 9.83 -3.29
C ALA A 163 -3.82 11.29 -3.04
N PHE A 164 -2.93 11.86 -3.86
CA PHE A 164 -2.45 13.22 -3.63
C PHE A 164 -2.11 13.92 -4.95
N HIS A 165 -2.33 15.20 -4.99
CA HIS A 165 -1.74 16.09 -6.01
C HIS A 165 -1.27 17.39 -5.35
N ASP A 166 -0.26 18.01 -5.94
CA ASP A 166 0.19 19.32 -5.48
C ASP A 166 -0.94 20.34 -5.62
N GLU A 167 -1.04 21.31 -4.71
CA GLU A 167 -2.04 22.36 -4.77
C GLU A 167 -1.98 23.06 -6.13
N SER A 168 -3.09 23.04 -6.84
CA SER A 168 -3.23 23.68 -8.14
C SER A 168 -4.41 24.65 -8.10
N PRO A 169 -4.27 25.86 -8.65
CA PRO A 169 -5.40 26.78 -8.83
C PRO A 169 -6.45 26.24 -9.85
N VAL A 170 -6.07 25.23 -10.61
CA VAL A 170 -6.97 24.54 -11.55
C VAL A 170 -7.61 23.36 -10.84
N ARG A 171 -8.94 23.20 -11.02
CA ARG A 171 -9.69 22.04 -10.53
C ARG A 171 -9.10 20.75 -11.10
N TYR A 172 -8.33 20.04 -10.28
CA TYR A 172 -7.63 18.84 -10.71
C TYR A 172 -8.45 17.60 -10.38
N LYS A 173 -8.73 16.79 -11.40
CA LYS A 173 -9.39 15.49 -11.27
C LYS A 173 -8.43 14.43 -11.75
N GLY A 174 -7.92 13.63 -10.84
CA GLY A 174 -6.94 12.63 -11.18
C GLY A 174 -7.19 11.30 -10.49
N ASN A 175 -6.50 10.28 -10.99
CA ASN A 175 -6.58 8.94 -10.43
C ASN A 175 -5.20 8.29 -10.32
N ILE A 176 -5.12 7.33 -9.42
CA ILE A 176 -4.04 6.36 -9.33
C ILE A 176 -4.65 4.98 -9.17
N LEU A 177 -4.05 3.99 -9.85
CA LEU A 177 -4.37 2.58 -9.72
C LEU A 177 -3.27 1.91 -8.90
N LEU A 178 -3.66 1.05 -7.97
CA LEU A 178 -2.78 0.36 -7.03
C LEU A 178 -3.03 -1.14 -7.07
N ASP A 179 -1.95 -1.90 -7.07
CA ASP A 179 -1.99 -3.36 -7.05
C ASP A 179 -0.74 -3.94 -6.39
N HIS A 180 -0.73 -5.24 -6.10
CA HIS A 180 0.42 -6.04 -5.73
C HIS A 180 1.30 -5.44 -4.62
N MET A 181 0.70 -5.01 -3.51
CA MET A 181 1.47 -4.62 -2.32
C MET A 181 2.04 -5.85 -1.63
N THR A 182 3.35 -5.98 -1.63
CA THR A 182 4.03 -7.13 -1.01
C THR A 182 4.09 -7.00 0.52
N ALA A 183 4.35 -8.11 1.21
CA ALA A 183 4.60 -8.08 2.64
C ALA A 183 5.79 -7.16 3.00
N ILE A 184 5.66 -6.44 4.11
CA ILE A 184 6.73 -5.58 4.64
C ILE A 184 7.82 -6.47 5.25
N LYS A 185 9.05 -6.28 4.82
CA LYS A 185 10.25 -7.02 5.27
C LYS A 185 11.25 -6.06 5.89
N ARG A 186 12.00 -6.53 6.88
CA ARG A 186 13.19 -5.79 7.32
C ARG A 186 14.22 -5.74 6.20
N CYS A 187 14.88 -4.57 6.07
CA CYS A 187 16.00 -4.46 5.14
C CYS A 187 17.06 -5.51 5.51
N GLY A 188 17.64 -6.18 4.50
CA GLY A 188 18.79 -7.06 4.71
C GLY A 188 19.95 -6.31 5.35
N ARG A 189 20.79 -7.00 6.10
CA ARG A 189 22.08 -6.44 6.50
C ARG A 189 22.91 -6.28 5.22
N ALA A 190 23.42 -5.08 5.01
CA ALA A 190 24.43 -4.83 3.97
C ALA A 190 25.70 -5.60 4.27
#